data_97dffe40b29e08e8e6b165ce58300722
#
_entry.id   97dffe40b29e08e8e6b165ce58300722
#
_cell.length_a   1.000
_cell.length_b   1.000
_cell.length_c   1.000
_cell.angle_alpha   90.00
_cell.angle_beta   90.00
_cell.angle_gamma   90.00
#
_symmetry.space_group_name_H-M   'P 1'
#
loop_
_entity.id
_entity.type
_entity.pdbx_description
1 polymer ?
#
loop_
_entity_poly.entity_id
_entity_poly.type
_entity_poly.pdbx_seq_one_letter_code
_entity_poly.pdbx_strand_id
1 'polypeptide(L)'
;MDRYFGRRRFLTVAAVAAAGAAVSFLPNPFAADDEKRNKDEKRNENVFFWKGVALGSGAELRLFGVDDRRAADLVNKVLAEVARLEKMFSLYREDSLISRLNRDGYLTSPPADFLELLSICRDMHTLTGGAFDPTVQVLWKLYADYFTAHPDAETPPSENSVKETLKRVGFDKLVFDDRGIRFTEKGMGLSLNGIAQGYITDKVVALLKANGVPAALADMGEIRGFDTNGKRTWNVGIRNPDDEEGVLATVVVKDKAFATSGGYGTVMDKAGRFTHLFDPRTGVSTPRYKSMSVMADDAAVADALSTAFSIMDLPLIRSVAESRRLKVWLVMPDNTLNEIG
;
A
#
# COMPACT_ATOMS: atom_id res chain seq x y z
N MET A 1 7.33 -27.94 4.97
CA MET A 1 7.97 -27.36 6.15
C MET A 1 8.74 -26.12 5.69
N ASP A 2 8.07 -25.08 5.17
CA ASP A 2 8.69 -23.82 4.72
C ASP A 2 7.59 -22.76 4.46
N ARG A 3 6.85 -22.39 5.52
CA ARG A 3 5.85 -21.30 5.46
C ARG A 3 6.24 -20.07 6.28
N TYR A 4 7.48 -19.99 6.72
CA TYR A 4 7.94 -18.89 7.56
C TYR A 4 8.86 -17.96 6.78
N PHE A 5 8.54 -16.68 6.83
CA PHE A 5 9.20 -15.51 6.24
C PHE A 5 8.85 -15.19 4.78
N GLY A 6 8.00 -14.21 4.61
CA GLY A 6 7.79 -13.46 3.39
C GLY A 6 9.05 -12.84 2.75
N ARG A 7 10.26 -13.16 3.25
CA ARG A 7 11.56 -12.73 2.71
C ARG A 7 11.84 -13.27 1.30
N ARG A 8 11.24 -14.38 0.87
CA ARG A 8 11.51 -14.94 -0.47
C ARG A 8 10.74 -14.27 -1.61
N ARG A 9 9.68 -13.52 -1.34
CA ARG A 9 8.92 -12.81 -2.40
C ARG A 9 9.57 -11.51 -2.85
N PHE A 10 10.44 -10.88 -2.04
CA PHE A 10 11.04 -9.57 -2.34
C PHE A 10 12.46 -9.63 -2.94
N LEU A 11 13.15 -10.76 -2.90
CA LEU A 11 14.52 -10.87 -3.40
C LEU A 11 14.66 -11.26 -4.88
N THR A 12 13.57 -11.55 -5.58
CA THR A 12 13.62 -12.05 -6.98
C THR A 12 13.45 -10.95 -8.04
N VAL A 13 13.16 -9.70 -7.67
CA VAL A 13 12.83 -8.63 -8.64
C VAL A 13 14.06 -8.03 -9.33
N ALA A 14 15.27 -8.15 -8.77
CA ALA A 14 16.48 -7.60 -9.39
C ALA A 14 17.12 -8.48 -10.48
N ALA A 15 16.68 -9.74 -10.68
CA ALA A 15 17.34 -10.72 -11.57
C ALA A 15 16.54 -11.10 -12.83
N VAL A 16 15.30 -10.63 -13.01
CA VAL A 16 14.41 -11.10 -14.09
C VAL A 16 14.49 -10.25 -15.37
N ALA A 17 15.26 -9.18 -15.37
CA ALA A 17 15.45 -8.38 -16.60
C ALA A 17 16.33 -9.07 -17.67
N ALA A 18 16.90 -10.25 -17.42
CA ALA A 18 17.87 -10.88 -18.32
C ALA A 18 17.61 -12.35 -18.71
N ALA A 19 16.54 -13.00 -18.23
CA ALA A 19 16.23 -14.37 -18.65
C ALA A 19 14.71 -14.59 -18.70
N GLY A 20 14.17 -14.92 -19.87
CA GLY A 20 12.78 -15.34 -20.06
C GLY A 20 12.48 -16.66 -19.36
N ALA A 21 12.28 -16.64 -18.06
CA ALA A 21 11.85 -17.76 -17.27
C ALA A 21 10.43 -17.52 -16.77
N ALA A 22 9.54 -18.47 -17.09
CA ALA A 22 8.17 -18.50 -16.63
C ALA A 22 8.13 -18.48 -15.09
N VAL A 23 7.70 -17.38 -14.51
CA VAL A 23 7.39 -17.28 -13.07
C VAL A 23 6.01 -17.89 -12.90
N SER A 24 5.91 -19.01 -12.18
CA SER A 24 4.62 -19.59 -11.78
C SER A 24 3.96 -18.62 -10.79
N PHE A 25 3.01 -17.83 -11.27
CA PHE A 25 2.15 -17.00 -10.45
C PHE A 25 1.17 -17.89 -9.69
N LEU A 26 0.96 -17.62 -8.40
CA LEU A 26 -0.24 -18.11 -7.74
C LEU A 26 -1.44 -17.52 -8.50
N PRO A 27 -2.43 -18.32 -8.88
CA PRO A 27 -3.57 -17.84 -9.64
C PRO A 27 -4.28 -16.74 -8.84
N ASN A 28 -4.50 -15.60 -9.48
CA ASN A 28 -5.45 -14.62 -9.01
C ASN A 28 -6.82 -15.31 -9.04
N PRO A 29 -7.59 -15.41 -7.93
CA PRO A 29 -8.87 -16.08 -7.90
C PRO A 29 -9.91 -15.47 -8.86
N PHE A 30 -9.67 -14.24 -9.31
CA PHE A 30 -10.46 -13.59 -10.35
C PHE A 30 -10.03 -13.92 -11.78
N ALA A 31 -8.97 -14.75 -11.97
CA ALA A 31 -8.40 -14.98 -13.30
C ALA A 31 -9.35 -15.69 -14.26
N ALA A 32 -10.22 -16.59 -13.80
CA ALA A 32 -11.13 -17.33 -14.67
C ALA A 32 -12.31 -16.49 -15.16
N ASP A 33 -12.91 -15.67 -14.30
CA ASP A 33 -13.96 -14.72 -14.67
C ASP A 33 -13.37 -13.51 -15.41
N ASP A 34 -12.18 -13.07 -15.02
CA ASP A 34 -11.44 -12.02 -15.72
C ASP A 34 -10.97 -12.46 -17.11
N GLU A 35 -10.55 -13.71 -17.34
CA GLU A 35 -10.17 -14.19 -18.67
C GLU A 35 -11.38 -14.24 -19.64
N LYS A 36 -12.53 -14.64 -19.17
CA LYS A 36 -13.75 -14.68 -19.98
C LYS A 36 -14.23 -13.25 -20.25
N ARG A 37 -14.28 -12.41 -19.24
CA ARG A 37 -14.63 -11.00 -19.34
C ARG A 37 -13.62 -10.21 -20.20
N ASN A 38 -12.32 -10.46 -20.04
CA ASN A 38 -11.26 -9.89 -20.86
C ASN A 38 -11.36 -10.28 -22.34
N LYS A 39 -11.82 -11.50 -22.66
CA LYS A 39 -12.09 -11.92 -24.05
C LYS A 39 -13.30 -11.22 -24.64
N ASP A 40 -14.33 -11.01 -23.84
CA ASP A 40 -15.56 -10.31 -24.28
C ASP A 40 -15.33 -8.80 -24.40
N GLU A 41 -14.57 -8.18 -23.48
CA GLU A 41 -14.16 -6.77 -23.56
C GLU A 41 -13.21 -6.52 -24.76
N LYS A 42 -12.24 -7.41 -25.03
CA LYS A 42 -11.38 -7.32 -26.23
C LYS A 42 -12.13 -7.42 -27.54
N ARG A 43 -13.28 -8.08 -27.57
CA ARG A 43 -14.09 -8.19 -28.79
C ARG A 43 -14.88 -6.92 -29.15
N ASN A 44 -15.18 -6.09 -28.15
CA ASN A 44 -16.03 -4.91 -28.33
C ASN A 44 -15.32 -3.56 -28.20
N GLU A 45 -14.10 -3.52 -27.61
CA GLU A 45 -13.36 -2.28 -27.38
C GLU A 45 -11.86 -2.53 -27.49
N ASN A 46 -11.10 -1.53 -27.92
CA ASN A 46 -9.63 -1.57 -27.98
C ASN A 46 -9.06 -1.48 -26.57
N VAL A 47 -8.89 -2.63 -25.88
CA VAL A 47 -8.38 -2.74 -24.50
C VAL A 47 -7.04 -3.45 -24.51
N PHE A 48 -6.03 -2.78 -24.00
CA PHE A 48 -4.71 -3.38 -23.77
C PHE A 48 -4.57 -3.79 -22.31
N PHE A 49 -4.09 -5.01 -22.07
CA PHE A 49 -3.85 -5.57 -20.75
C PHE A 49 -2.37 -5.81 -20.55
N TRP A 50 -1.85 -5.32 -19.45
CA TRP A 50 -0.53 -5.65 -18.96
C TRP A 50 -0.62 -6.19 -17.53
N LYS A 51 0.12 -7.27 -17.26
CA LYS A 51 0.31 -7.83 -15.92
C LYS A 51 1.81 -8.00 -15.68
N GLY A 52 2.23 -7.68 -14.46
CA GLY A 52 3.64 -7.77 -14.07
C GLY A 52 3.81 -7.66 -12.57
N VAL A 53 4.96 -7.18 -12.15
CA VAL A 53 5.30 -6.94 -10.75
C VAL A 53 5.77 -5.50 -10.61
N ALA A 54 5.22 -4.78 -9.63
CA ALA A 54 5.66 -3.47 -9.21
C ALA A 54 5.67 -3.43 -7.68
N LEU A 55 6.67 -2.78 -7.07
CA LEU A 55 6.77 -2.65 -5.61
C LEU A 55 6.77 -3.99 -4.86
N GLY A 56 7.24 -5.06 -5.52
CA GLY A 56 7.25 -6.40 -4.94
C GLY A 56 5.88 -7.10 -4.89
N SER A 57 4.83 -6.50 -5.44
CA SER A 57 3.47 -7.03 -5.53
C SER A 57 3.07 -7.25 -6.99
N GLY A 58 2.04 -8.07 -7.22
CA GLY A 58 1.41 -8.17 -8.54
C GLY A 58 0.87 -6.81 -8.96
N ALA A 59 1.05 -6.45 -10.24
CA ALA A 59 0.57 -5.19 -10.79
C ALA A 59 -0.18 -5.44 -12.09
N GLU A 60 -1.18 -4.62 -12.37
CA GLU A 60 -2.02 -4.71 -13.57
C GLU A 60 -2.33 -3.33 -14.13
N LEU A 61 -2.31 -3.24 -15.47
CA LEU A 61 -2.81 -2.09 -16.20
C LEU A 61 -3.84 -2.54 -17.24
N ARG A 62 -4.97 -1.86 -17.27
CA ARG A 62 -5.97 -1.95 -18.34
C ARG A 62 -6.06 -0.57 -19.00
N LEU A 63 -5.60 -0.48 -20.26
CA LEU A 63 -5.60 0.76 -21.02
C LEU A 63 -6.66 0.68 -22.11
N PHE A 64 -7.50 1.69 -22.20
CA PHE A 64 -8.61 1.76 -23.15
C PHE A 64 -8.36 2.84 -24.18
N GLY A 65 -8.76 2.58 -25.44
CA GLY A 65 -8.69 3.56 -26.52
C GLY A 65 -7.28 3.88 -27.00
N VAL A 66 -6.33 2.97 -26.79
CA VAL A 66 -4.94 3.05 -27.29
C VAL A 66 -4.62 1.80 -28.11
N ASP A 67 -3.82 1.94 -29.16
CA ASP A 67 -3.30 0.79 -29.91
C ASP A 67 -2.17 0.06 -29.17
N ASP A 68 -1.89 -1.18 -29.57
CA ASP A 68 -0.93 -2.05 -28.88
C ASP A 68 0.48 -1.47 -28.83
N ARG A 69 0.96 -0.77 -29.89
CA ARG A 69 2.28 -0.18 -29.92
C ARG A 69 2.39 0.97 -28.93
N ARG A 70 1.41 1.87 -28.94
CA ARG A 70 1.35 3.00 -28.00
C ARG A 70 1.19 2.48 -26.56
N ALA A 71 0.39 1.45 -26.34
CA ALA A 71 0.21 0.84 -25.04
C ALA A 71 1.51 0.25 -24.50
N ALA A 72 2.29 -0.47 -25.31
CA ALA A 72 3.61 -0.99 -24.93
C ALA A 72 4.58 0.14 -24.55
N ASP A 73 4.62 1.24 -25.30
CA ASP A 73 5.45 2.42 -24.97
C ASP A 73 5.01 3.07 -23.64
N LEU A 74 3.70 3.13 -23.38
CA LEU A 74 3.16 3.64 -22.12
C LEU A 74 3.54 2.76 -20.93
N VAL A 75 3.44 1.43 -21.07
CA VAL A 75 3.88 0.48 -20.04
C VAL A 75 5.36 0.68 -19.71
N ASN A 76 6.23 0.84 -20.71
CA ASN A 76 7.65 1.10 -20.48
C ASN A 76 7.87 2.40 -19.68
N LYS A 77 7.12 3.47 -19.98
CA LYS A 77 7.16 4.73 -19.21
C LYS A 77 6.68 4.53 -17.78
N VAL A 78 5.59 3.78 -17.58
CA VAL A 78 5.05 3.45 -16.25
C VAL A 78 6.08 2.68 -15.44
N LEU A 79 6.70 1.64 -16.01
CA LEU A 79 7.71 0.86 -15.31
C LEU A 79 8.96 1.68 -14.95
N ALA A 80 9.38 2.60 -15.82
CA ALA A 80 10.47 3.52 -15.52
C ALA A 80 10.13 4.46 -14.36
N GLU A 81 8.90 4.98 -14.30
CA GLU A 81 8.43 5.85 -13.23
C GLU A 81 8.31 5.08 -11.90
N VAL A 82 7.73 3.88 -11.91
CA VAL A 82 7.68 3.00 -10.75
C VAL A 82 9.10 2.74 -10.20
N ALA A 83 10.03 2.35 -11.06
CA ALA A 83 11.42 2.09 -10.66
C ALA A 83 12.11 3.35 -10.09
N ARG A 84 11.80 4.55 -10.62
CA ARG A 84 12.29 5.82 -10.09
C ARG A 84 11.79 6.08 -8.67
N LEU A 85 10.50 5.85 -8.43
CA LEU A 85 9.85 6.06 -7.12
C LEU A 85 10.27 4.97 -6.11
N GLU A 86 10.47 3.72 -6.53
CA GLU A 86 11.03 2.67 -5.68
C GLU A 86 12.42 3.02 -5.13
N LYS A 87 13.28 3.67 -5.92
CA LYS A 87 14.58 4.18 -5.46
C LYS A 87 14.45 5.25 -4.37
N MET A 88 13.30 5.87 -4.25
CA MET A 88 13.05 6.83 -3.15
C MET A 88 12.47 6.16 -1.91
N PHE A 89 11.48 5.29 -2.06
CA PHE A 89 10.58 4.89 -0.99
C PHE A 89 10.74 3.45 -0.49
N SER A 90 11.49 2.60 -1.19
CA SER A 90 11.60 1.18 -0.83
C SER A 90 12.55 0.97 0.35
N LEU A 91 12.05 0.42 1.46
CA LEU A 91 12.85 -0.03 2.60
C LEU A 91 13.67 -1.30 2.30
N TYR A 92 13.36 -1.99 1.21
CA TYR A 92 14.04 -3.24 0.79
C TYR A 92 15.27 -2.98 -0.09
N ARG A 93 15.54 -1.71 -0.41
CA ARG A 93 16.70 -1.26 -1.16
C ARG A 93 17.62 -0.47 -0.24
N GLU A 94 18.84 -0.94 -0.04
CA GLU A 94 19.84 -0.24 0.78
C GLU A 94 20.26 1.12 0.20
N ASP A 95 20.18 1.26 -1.13
CA ASP A 95 20.52 2.47 -1.88
C ASP A 95 19.36 3.46 -2.01
N SER A 96 18.17 3.14 -1.49
CA SER A 96 17.02 4.04 -1.54
C SER A 96 17.20 5.27 -0.63
N LEU A 97 16.47 6.36 -0.96
CA LEU A 97 16.54 7.58 -0.16
C LEU A 97 16.00 7.39 1.25
N ILE A 98 14.91 6.60 1.41
CA ILE A 98 14.35 6.31 2.73
C ILE A 98 15.32 5.47 3.58
N SER A 99 16.01 4.49 2.99
CA SER A 99 17.02 3.68 3.70
C SER A 99 18.21 4.51 4.13
N ARG A 100 18.64 5.47 3.30
CA ARG A 100 19.68 6.44 3.66
C ARG A 100 19.22 7.35 4.79
N LEU A 101 18.01 7.92 4.72
CA LEU A 101 17.43 8.74 5.79
C LEU A 101 17.39 7.97 7.12
N ASN A 102 16.91 6.73 7.10
CA ASN A 102 16.81 5.88 8.29
C ASN A 102 18.18 5.53 8.89
N ARG A 103 19.20 5.35 8.06
CA ARG A 103 20.56 5.04 8.51
C ARG A 103 21.28 6.29 9.04
N ASP A 104 21.21 7.38 8.31
CA ASP A 104 22.03 8.57 8.53
C ASP A 104 21.33 9.60 9.45
N GLY A 105 20.00 9.49 9.60
CA GLY A 105 19.16 10.42 10.38
C GLY A 105 18.81 11.71 9.65
N TYR A 106 19.36 11.93 8.46
CA TYR A 106 19.09 13.09 7.62
C TYR A 106 19.25 12.79 6.13
N LEU A 107 18.62 13.62 5.30
CA LEU A 107 18.75 13.61 3.85
C LEU A 107 18.80 15.06 3.35
N THR A 108 19.83 15.43 2.60
CA THR A 108 19.96 16.74 1.99
C THR A 108 19.33 16.79 0.60
N SER A 109 18.78 17.94 0.22
CA SER A 109 18.20 18.19 -1.11
C SER A 109 17.24 17.06 -1.57
N PRO A 110 16.18 16.77 -0.79
CA PRO A 110 15.23 15.72 -1.13
C PRO A 110 14.51 16.06 -2.44
N PRO A 111 14.20 15.05 -3.28
CA PRO A 111 13.37 15.24 -4.45
C PRO A 111 11.97 15.76 -4.09
N ALA A 112 11.35 16.51 -5.01
CA ALA A 112 10.02 17.07 -4.80
C ALA A 112 8.97 16.01 -4.48
N ASP A 113 9.00 14.84 -5.14
CA ASP A 113 8.08 13.72 -4.83
C ASP A 113 8.21 13.22 -3.39
N PHE A 114 9.41 13.26 -2.80
CA PHE A 114 9.60 12.85 -1.41
C PHE A 114 8.93 13.84 -0.46
N LEU A 115 9.10 15.15 -0.71
CA LEU A 115 8.48 16.23 0.08
C LEU A 115 6.95 16.22 -0.08
N GLU A 116 6.45 16.00 -1.30
CA GLU A 116 5.03 15.88 -1.59
C GLU A 116 4.41 14.73 -0.78
N LEU A 117 5.03 13.54 -0.82
CA LEU A 117 4.54 12.39 -0.07
C LEU A 117 4.58 12.63 1.45
N LEU A 118 5.63 13.25 1.98
CA LEU A 118 5.69 13.62 3.41
C LEU A 118 4.63 14.67 3.78
N SER A 119 4.27 15.57 2.85
CA SER A 119 3.18 16.52 3.08
C SER A 119 1.84 15.79 3.19
N ILE A 120 1.58 14.82 2.31
CA ILE A 120 0.38 13.97 2.41
C ILE A 120 0.39 13.18 3.73
N CYS A 121 1.55 12.63 4.14
CA CYS A 121 1.68 11.95 5.44
C CYS A 121 1.29 12.87 6.60
N ARG A 122 1.72 14.13 6.60
CA ARG A 122 1.36 15.12 7.63
C ARG A 122 -0.14 15.39 7.69
N ASP A 123 -0.78 15.50 6.53
CA ASP A 123 -2.22 15.72 6.46
C ASP A 123 -2.98 14.50 6.99
N MET A 124 -2.54 13.29 6.63
CA MET A 124 -3.14 12.05 7.13
C MET A 124 -2.90 11.84 8.63
N HIS A 125 -1.69 12.16 9.11
CA HIS A 125 -1.37 12.15 10.54
C HIS A 125 -2.31 13.08 11.33
N THR A 126 -2.47 14.31 10.85
CA THR A 126 -3.36 15.30 11.48
C THR A 126 -4.82 14.85 11.44
N LEU A 127 -5.30 14.40 10.28
CA LEU A 127 -6.68 13.96 10.07
C LEU A 127 -7.07 12.78 10.97
N THR A 128 -6.13 11.85 11.21
CA THR A 128 -6.38 10.63 11.99
C THR A 128 -6.00 10.77 13.47
N GLY A 129 -5.63 11.98 13.94
CA GLY A 129 -5.20 12.20 15.31
C GLY A 129 -3.97 11.33 15.68
N GLY A 130 -3.04 11.20 14.76
CA GLY A 130 -1.80 10.43 14.93
C GLY A 130 -1.94 8.92 14.75
N ALA A 131 -3.10 8.40 14.33
CA ALA A 131 -3.24 6.97 14.04
C ALA A 131 -2.46 6.56 12.77
N PHE A 132 -2.39 7.45 11.78
CA PHE A 132 -1.41 7.32 10.71
C PHE A 132 -0.12 8.03 11.10
N ASP A 133 0.94 7.28 11.34
CA ASP A 133 2.27 7.83 11.64
C ASP A 133 3.36 6.97 10.97
N PRO A 134 4.01 7.46 9.92
CA PRO A 134 5.04 6.70 9.23
C PRO A 134 6.34 6.50 10.04
N THR A 135 6.48 7.13 11.23
CA THR A 135 7.65 6.92 12.10
C THR A 135 7.59 5.62 12.91
N VAL A 136 6.53 4.80 12.71
CA VAL A 136 6.37 3.47 13.36
C VAL A 136 7.43 2.44 12.95
N GLN A 137 8.32 2.75 12.01
CA GLN A 137 9.35 1.82 11.53
C GLN A 137 10.20 1.22 12.67
N VAL A 138 10.43 1.98 13.74
CA VAL A 138 11.20 1.52 14.90
C VAL A 138 10.43 0.50 15.74
N LEU A 139 9.10 0.59 15.80
CA LEU A 139 8.24 -0.42 16.43
C LEU A 139 8.21 -1.69 15.58
N TRP A 140 8.03 -1.54 14.25
CA TRP A 140 8.09 -2.68 13.34
C TRP A 140 9.41 -3.45 13.50
N LYS A 141 10.53 -2.73 13.55
CA LYS A 141 11.85 -3.35 13.75
C LYS A 141 11.96 -4.05 15.10
N LEU A 142 11.50 -3.44 16.19
CA LEU A 142 11.50 -4.05 17.52
C LEU A 142 10.79 -5.39 17.52
N TYR A 143 9.58 -5.45 16.96
CA TYR A 143 8.77 -6.67 16.92
C TYR A 143 9.38 -7.71 15.97
N ALA A 144 9.84 -7.31 14.79
CA ALA A 144 10.49 -8.21 13.83
C ALA A 144 11.76 -8.83 14.39
N ASP A 145 12.63 -8.04 15.03
CA ASP A 145 13.85 -8.53 15.67
C ASP A 145 13.53 -9.47 16.85
N TYR A 146 12.51 -9.12 17.66
CA TYR A 146 12.10 -9.93 18.80
C TYR A 146 11.57 -11.30 18.36
N PHE A 147 10.63 -11.38 17.45
CA PHE A 147 10.07 -12.67 16.99
C PHE A 147 11.04 -13.46 16.12
N THR A 148 12.01 -12.78 15.49
CA THR A 148 13.13 -13.47 14.82
C THR A 148 14.04 -14.18 15.84
N ALA A 149 14.33 -13.53 16.96
CA ALA A 149 15.15 -14.09 18.03
C ALA A 149 14.40 -15.12 18.88
N HIS A 150 13.08 -14.99 18.97
CA HIS A 150 12.19 -15.83 19.81
C HIS A 150 11.02 -16.37 18.96
N PRO A 151 11.26 -17.30 18.01
CA PRO A 151 10.26 -17.73 17.04
C PRO A 151 9.07 -18.46 17.65
N ASP A 152 9.18 -18.95 18.88
CA ASP A 152 8.12 -19.62 19.62
C ASP A 152 7.46 -18.73 20.69
N ALA A 153 7.81 -17.43 20.72
CA ALA A 153 7.22 -16.52 21.69
C ALA A 153 5.72 -16.33 21.43
N GLU A 154 4.93 -16.40 22.48
CA GLU A 154 3.49 -16.18 22.46
C GLU A 154 3.09 -14.79 22.95
N THR A 155 4.04 -14.04 23.45
CA THR A 155 3.87 -12.67 23.99
C THR A 155 4.70 -11.67 23.18
N PRO A 156 4.29 -10.39 23.14
CA PRO A 156 5.05 -9.36 22.44
C PRO A 156 6.35 -9.02 23.20
N PRO A 157 7.22 -8.15 22.65
CA PRO A 157 8.32 -7.56 23.38
C PRO A 157 7.87 -6.95 24.70
N SER A 158 8.77 -6.87 25.70
CA SER A 158 8.42 -6.33 27.02
C SER A 158 7.85 -4.92 26.93
N GLU A 159 6.92 -4.57 27.84
CA GLU A 159 6.34 -3.23 27.91
C GLU A 159 7.42 -2.13 28.01
N ASN A 160 8.51 -2.39 28.74
CA ASN A 160 9.62 -1.44 28.83
C ASN A 160 10.29 -1.22 27.48
N SER A 161 10.53 -2.28 26.69
CA SER A 161 11.11 -2.16 25.35
C SER A 161 10.18 -1.38 24.41
N VAL A 162 8.88 -1.62 24.49
CA VAL A 162 7.88 -0.87 23.70
C VAL A 162 7.84 0.60 24.11
N LYS A 163 7.80 0.91 25.43
CA LYS A 163 7.81 2.29 25.95
C LYS A 163 9.06 3.06 25.55
N GLU A 164 10.23 2.44 25.62
CA GLU A 164 11.48 3.08 25.18
C GLU A 164 11.52 3.31 23.67
N THR A 165 10.92 2.41 22.90
CA THR A 165 10.86 2.56 21.45
C THR A 165 9.86 3.66 21.06
N LEU A 166 8.74 3.78 21.75
CA LEU A 166 7.74 4.83 21.53
C LEU A 166 8.30 6.25 21.69
N LYS A 167 9.35 6.46 22.48
CA LYS A 167 10.04 7.76 22.58
C LYS A 167 10.60 8.24 21.23
N ARG A 168 10.84 7.33 20.30
CA ARG A 168 11.35 7.59 18.94
C ARG A 168 10.27 7.57 17.86
N VAL A 169 9.02 7.46 18.25
CA VAL A 169 7.84 7.57 17.36
C VAL A 169 7.23 8.96 17.54
N GLY A 170 6.76 9.53 16.46
CA GLY A 170 6.08 10.82 16.42
C GLY A 170 6.43 11.61 15.17
N PHE A 171 5.43 11.89 14.34
CA PHE A 171 5.62 12.61 13.08
C PHE A 171 6.09 14.05 13.29
N ASP A 172 5.76 14.67 14.41
CA ASP A 172 6.22 15.98 14.85
C ASP A 172 7.74 16.08 15.04
N LYS A 173 8.41 14.92 15.21
CA LYS A 173 9.87 14.79 15.31
C LYS A 173 10.57 14.66 13.95
N LEU A 174 9.80 14.68 12.85
CA LEU A 174 10.31 14.70 11.48
C LEU A 174 10.22 16.13 10.92
N VAL A 175 11.36 16.76 10.72
CA VAL A 175 11.44 18.11 10.15
C VAL A 175 11.87 17.98 8.70
N PHE A 176 11.12 18.62 7.78
CA PHE A 176 11.43 18.58 6.35
C PHE A 176 11.08 19.89 5.63
N ASP A 177 11.94 20.26 4.72
CA ASP A 177 11.79 21.37 3.77
C ASP A 177 12.61 21.06 2.48
N ASP A 178 12.72 22.02 1.57
CA ASP A 178 13.47 21.89 0.32
C ASP A 178 14.99 21.71 0.50
N ARG A 179 15.53 22.06 1.66
CA ARG A 179 16.95 21.88 2.00
C ARG A 179 17.23 20.50 2.54
N GLY A 180 16.28 19.90 3.26
CA GLY A 180 16.51 18.58 3.84
C GLY A 180 15.36 17.99 4.62
N ILE A 181 15.56 16.71 4.95
CA ILE A 181 14.71 15.94 5.85
C ILE A 181 15.60 15.48 7.00
N ARG A 182 15.17 15.62 8.25
CA ARG A 182 15.91 15.16 9.41
C ARG A 182 15.02 14.69 10.54
N PHE A 183 15.47 13.70 11.25
CA PHE A 183 14.91 13.31 12.53
C PHE A 183 15.44 14.21 13.65
N THR A 184 14.58 14.58 14.60
CA THR A 184 15.01 15.35 15.78
C THR A 184 15.57 14.46 16.88
N GLU A 185 15.22 13.17 16.86
CA GLU A 185 15.68 12.19 17.83
C GLU A 185 16.53 11.10 17.16
N LYS A 186 17.64 10.73 17.82
CA LYS A 186 18.53 9.67 17.33
C LYS A 186 17.83 8.32 17.35
N GLY A 187 17.97 7.57 16.25
CA GLY A 187 17.44 6.21 16.14
C GLY A 187 15.96 6.15 15.80
N MET A 188 15.37 7.24 15.35
CA MET A 188 14.08 7.22 14.65
C MET A 188 14.18 6.47 13.32
N GLY A 189 13.04 6.11 12.77
CA GLY A 189 12.95 5.49 11.45
C GLY A 189 11.62 5.78 10.79
N LEU A 190 11.62 5.87 9.47
CA LEU A 190 10.46 6.16 8.63
C LEU A 190 10.10 4.92 7.81
N SER A 191 8.82 4.60 7.73
CA SER A 191 8.25 3.66 6.77
C SER A 191 7.15 4.34 5.98
N LEU A 192 7.22 4.24 4.66
CA LEU A 192 6.17 4.74 3.77
C LEU A 192 5.30 3.60 3.21
N ASN A 193 5.42 2.38 3.76
CA ASN A 193 4.72 1.20 3.24
C ASN A 193 3.18 1.29 3.29
N GLY A 194 2.63 2.11 4.17
CA GLY A 194 1.17 2.32 4.26
C GLY A 194 0.67 3.53 3.46
N ILE A 195 1.43 4.02 2.46
CA ILE A 195 1.03 5.14 1.61
C ILE A 195 1.75 5.17 0.25
N ALA A 196 2.93 4.54 0.15
CA ALA A 196 3.76 4.68 -1.06
C ALA A 196 3.17 3.94 -2.26
N GLN A 197 2.48 2.82 -2.05
CA GLN A 197 1.81 2.10 -3.15
C GLN A 197 0.69 2.94 -3.74
N GLY A 198 -0.13 3.56 -2.89
CA GLY A 198 -1.15 4.50 -3.31
C GLY A 198 -0.57 5.71 -4.05
N TYR A 199 0.49 6.32 -3.52
CA TYR A 199 1.16 7.45 -4.17
C TYR A 199 1.73 7.08 -5.55
N ILE A 200 2.36 5.93 -5.68
CA ILE A 200 2.90 5.45 -6.95
C ILE A 200 1.77 5.18 -7.95
N THR A 201 0.66 4.60 -7.49
CA THR A 201 -0.54 4.41 -8.32
C THR A 201 -1.08 5.75 -8.83
N ASP A 202 -1.12 6.78 -7.99
CA ASP A 202 -1.52 8.13 -8.39
C ASP A 202 -0.59 8.74 -9.44
N LYS A 203 0.74 8.58 -9.28
CA LYS A 203 1.72 9.05 -10.27
C LYS A 203 1.60 8.31 -11.60
N VAL A 204 1.34 7.00 -11.58
CA VAL A 204 1.07 6.20 -12.78
C VAL A 204 -0.18 6.73 -13.49
N VAL A 205 -1.27 6.96 -12.77
CA VAL A 205 -2.50 7.51 -13.36
C VAL A 205 -2.27 8.91 -13.93
N ALA A 206 -1.54 9.77 -13.22
CA ALA A 206 -1.17 11.10 -13.71
C ALA A 206 -0.34 11.01 -15.01
N LEU A 207 0.64 10.10 -15.08
CA LEU A 207 1.45 9.85 -16.28
C LEU A 207 0.56 9.40 -17.46
N LEU A 208 -0.37 8.46 -17.23
CA LEU A 208 -1.26 7.96 -18.27
C LEU A 208 -2.18 9.09 -18.80
N LYS A 209 -2.76 9.90 -17.91
CA LYS A 209 -3.58 11.07 -18.28
C LYS A 209 -2.77 12.09 -19.08
N ALA A 210 -1.56 12.42 -18.64
CA ALA A 210 -0.66 13.37 -19.32
C ALA A 210 -0.24 12.89 -20.72
N ASN A 211 -0.21 11.56 -20.96
CA ASN A 211 0.03 10.96 -22.27
C ASN A 211 -1.26 10.75 -23.08
N GLY A 212 -2.40 11.31 -22.67
CA GLY A 212 -3.65 11.31 -23.43
C GLY A 212 -4.34 9.93 -23.50
N VAL A 213 -4.17 9.10 -22.47
CA VAL A 213 -4.96 7.85 -22.32
C VAL A 213 -6.39 8.27 -21.90
N PRO A 214 -7.43 7.89 -22.64
CA PRO A 214 -8.78 8.34 -22.32
C PRO A 214 -9.39 7.65 -21.09
N ALA A 215 -9.04 6.37 -20.85
CA ALA A 215 -9.48 5.63 -19.68
C ALA A 215 -8.49 4.53 -19.31
N ALA A 216 -8.31 4.30 -18.01
CA ALA A 216 -7.49 3.20 -17.52
C ALA A 216 -7.95 2.74 -16.12
N LEU A 217 -7.61 1.48 -15.82
CA LEU A 217 -7.52 0.94 -14.46
C LEU A 217 -6.06 0.61 -14.19
N ALA A 218 -5.50 1.23 -13.18
CA ALA A 218 -4.15 0.95 -12.67
C ALA A 218 -4.25 0.27 -11.31
N ASP A 219 -3.55 -0.85 -11.16
CA ASP A 219 -3.32 -1.56 -9.92
C ASP A 219 -1.80 -1.70 -9.76
N MET A 220 -1.20 -0.94 -8.85
CA MET A 220 0.22 -1.00 -8.49
C MET A 220 0.39 -1.43 -7.02
N GLY A 221 -0.51 -2.30 -6.56
CA GLY A 221 -0.68 -2.67 -5.17
C GLY A 221 -1.93 -2.03 -4.57
N GLU A 222 -2.29 -0.83 -5.06
CA GLU A 222 -3.55 -0.15 -4.81
C GLU A 222 -4.24 0.20 -6.13
N ILE A 223 -5.56 0.23 -6.13
CA ILE A 223 -6.36 0.38 -7.37
C ILE A 223 -6.75 1.84 -7.58
N ARG A 224 -6.57 2.34 -8.80
CA ARG A 224 -7.17 3.60 -9.24
C ARG A 224 -7.67 3.52 -10.68
N GLY A 225 -8.95 3.83 -10.86
CA GLY A 225 -9.59 3.90 -12.18
C GLY A 225 -9.88 5.34 -12.58
N PHE A 226 -9.80 5.64 -13.90
CA PHE A 226 -10.27 6.90 -14.44
C PHE A 226 -10.84 6.72 -15.85
N ASP A 227 -11.81 7.56 -16.19
CA ASP A 227 -12.36 7.70 -17.55
C ASP A 227 -12.69 9.17 -17.82
N THR A 228 -11.98 9.78 -18.76
CA THR A 228 -12.18 11.20 -19.14
C THR A 228 -13.60 11.47 -19.71
N ASN A 229 -14.28 10.43 -20.18
CA ASN A 229 -15.67 10.52 -20.66
C ASN A 229 -16.70 10.23 -19.54
N GLY A 230 -16.26 9.80 -18.36
CA GLY A 230 -17.08 9.53 -17.19
C GLY A 230 -18.12 8.40 -17.37
N LYS A 231 -17.92 7.50 -18.33
CA LYS A 231 -18.88 6.42 -18.67
C LYS A 231 -18.53 5.09 -18.02
N ARG A 232 -17.23 4.86 -17.73
CA ARG A 232 -16.75 3.57 -17.21
C ARG A 232 -16.84 3.49 -15.71
N THR A 233 -17.09 2.28 -15.26
CA THR A 233 -16.99 1.85 -13.89
C THR A 233 -16.22 0.54 -13.82
N TRP A 234 -15.58 0.28 -12.71
CA TRP A 234 -14.84 -0.95 -12.46
C TRP A 234 -15.41 -1.65 -11.23
N ASN A 235 -15.55 -2.97 -11.31
CA ASN A 235 -15.94 -3.80 -10.18
C ASN A 235 -14.68 -4.26 -9.45
N VAL A 236 -14.59 -3.96 -8.18
CA VAL A 236 -13.49 -4.35 -7.30
C VAL A 236 -14.03 -5.25 -6.21
N GLY A 237 -13.41 -6.42 -6.02
CA GLY A 237 -13.79 -7.38 -4.98
C GLY A 237 -13.17 -7.05 -3.63
N ILE A 238 -13.97 -7.10 -2.57
CA ILE A 238 -13.48 -7.12 -1.18
C ILE A 238 -13.21 -8.58 -0.83
N ARG A 239 -11.93 -8.94 -0.64
CA ARG A 239 -11.52 -10.30 -0.34
C ARG A 239 -12.02 -10.77 1.03
N ASN A 240 -12.31 -12.06 1.12
CA ASN A 240 -12.47 -12.72 2.40
C ASN A 240 -11.07 -12.96 3.03
N PRO A 241 -10.76 -12.37 4.21
CA PRO A 241 -9.46 -12.57 4.85
C PRO A 241 -9.16 -14.04 5.24
N ASP A 242 -10.19 -14.86 5.41
CA ASP A 242 -10.06 -16.28 5.81
C ASP A 242 -10.09 -17.24 4.61
N ASP A 243 -10.38 -16.73 3.40
CA ASP A 243 -10.46 -17.51 2.17
C ASP A 243 -9.82 -16.71 1.03
N GLU A 244 -8.65 -17.14 0.58
CA GLU A 244 -7.87 -16.44 -0.45
C GLU A 244 -8.61 -16.32 -1.80
N GLU A 245 -9.56 -17.22 -2.09
CA GLU A 245 -10.37 -17.22 -3.30
C GLU A 245 -11.74 -16.56 -3.10
N GLY A 246 -12.13 -16.31 -1.84
CA GLY A 246 -13.43 -15.78 -1.47
C GLY A 246 -13.54 -14.27 -1.63
N VAL A 247 -14.71 -13.81 -2.10
CA VAL A 247 -15.09 -12.41 -2.18
C VAL A 247 -16.31 -12.16 -1.31
N LEU A 248 -16.20 -11.26 -0.34
CA LEU A 248 -17.31 -10.89 0.54
C LEU A 248 -18.31 -9.95 -0.12
N ALA A 249 -17.79 -9.02 -0.95
CA ALA A 249 -18.62 -8.08 -1.69
C ALA A 249 -17.88 -7.57 -2.94
N THR A 250 -18.64 -7.05 -3.88
CA THR A 250 -18.13 -6.33 -5.04
C THR A 250 -18.57 -4.87 -4.97
N VAL A 251 -17.62 -3.95 -5.07
CA VAL A 251 -17.88 -2.51 -5.05
C VAL A 251 -17.62 -1.91 -6.41
N VAL A 252 -18.40 -0.87 -6.76
CA VAL A 252 -18.24 -0.14 -8.02
C VAL A 252 -17.33 1.05 -7.79
N VAL A 253 -16.20 1.08 -8.49
CA VAL A 253 -15.25 2.19 -8.50
C VAL A 253 -15.48 3.01 -9.77
N LYS A 254 -15.64 4.34 -9.62
CA LYS A 254 -15.80 5.28 -10.74
C LYS A 254 -14.97 6.53 -10.45
N ASP A 255 -13.93 6.78 -11.25
CA ASP A 255 -13.00 7.91 -11.11
C ASP A 255 -12.49 8.08 -9.66
N LYS A 256 -12.25 6.96 -8.99
CA LYS A 256 -11.82 6.87 -7.59
C LYS A 256 -10.67 5.88 -7.45
N ALA A 257 -10.06 5.93 -6.28
CA ALA A 257 -9.10 4.94 -5.82
C ALA A 257 -9.72 4.03 -4.76
N PHE A 258 -9.16 2.84 -4.61
CA PHE A 258 -9.58 1.83 -3.64
C PHE A 258 -8.33 1.13 -3.08
N ALA A 259 -8.19 1.16 -1.78
CA ALA A 259 -7.07 0.57 -1.05
C ALA A 259 -7.56 -0.34 0.07
N THR A 260 -6.81 -1.40 0.38
CA THR A 260 -7.17 -2.34 1.44
C THR A 260 -5.97 -2.71 2.30
N SER A 261 -6.07 -2.46 3.60
CA SER A 261 -5.13 -2.93 4.62
C SER A 261 -5.71 -4.08 5.43
N GLY A 262 -4.86 -5.07 5.77
CA GLY A 262 -5.24 -6.19 6.62
C GLY A 262 -4.04 -6.81 7.31
N GLY A 263 -4.23 -7.27 8.55
CA GLY A 263 -3.17 -7.88 9.36
C GLY A 263 -2.54 -9.11 8.72
N TYR A 264 -3.28 -9.84 7.90
CA TYR A 264 -2.82 -11.03 7.18
C TYR A 264 -1.71 -10.74 6.15
N GLY A 265 -1.51 -9.49 5.74
CA GLY A 265 -0.47 -9.11 4.78
C GLY A 265 0.95 -9.38 5.30
N THR A 266 1.21 -9.18 6.59
CA THR A 266 2.47 -9.55 7.23
C THR A 266 2.23 -9.82 8.71
N VAL A 267 2.44 -11.08 9.11
CA VAL A 267 2.38 -11.52 10.51
C VAL A 267 3.77 -11.59 11.11
N MET A 268 3.90 -11.27 12.38
CA MET A 268 5.18 -11.23 13.12
C MET A 268 5.42 -12.52 13.90
N ASP A 269 4.36 -13.14 14.45
CA ASP A 269 4.42 -14.38 15.23
C ASP A 269 3.79 -15.56 14.47
N LYS A 270 4.06 -16.78 14.93
CA LYS A 270 3.54 -18.01 14.29
C LYS A 270 2.01 -18.11 14.31
N ALA A 271 1.38 -17.53 15.31
CA ALA A 271 -0.07 -17.60 15.50
C ALA A 271 -0.83 -16.46 14.77
N GLY A 272 -0.11 -15.49 14.16
CA GLY A 272 -0.72 -14.38 13.45
C GLY A 272 -1.42 -13.35 14.35
N ARG A 273 -1.08 -13.34 15.65
CA ARG A 273 -1.65 -12.39 16.63
C ARG A 273 -1.07 -10.98 16.51
N PHE A 274 0.20 -10.91 16.15
CA PHE A 274 0.94 -9.67 15.96
C PHE A 274 1.24 -9.46 14.48
N THR A 275 0.96 -8.26 14.00
CA THR A 275 1.02 -7.94 12.57
C THR A 275 1.90 -6.71 12.32
N HIS A 276 2.03 -6.31 11.07
CA HIS A 276 2.76 -5.09 10.68
C HIS A 276 2.00 -3.78 10.96
N LEU A 277 0.74 -3.85 11.40
CA LEU A 277 -0.10 -2.70 11.70
C LEU A 277 0.05 -2.32 13.18
N PHE A 278 0.64 -1.18 13.46
CA PHE A 278 0.91 -0.68 14.80
C PHE A 278 0.07 0.54 15.13
N ASP A 279 -0.45 0.60 16.36
CA ASP A 279 -0.91 1.87 16.92
C ASP A 279 0.32 2.68 17.38
N PRO A 280 0.66 3.79 16.72
CA PRO A 280 1.86 4.57 17.03
C PRO A 280 1.81 5.23 18.41
N ARG A 281 0.62 5.33 19.01
CA ARG A 281 0.39 5.95 20.33
C ARG A 281 0.67 4.97 21.47
N THR A 282 0.44 3.69 21.25
CA THR A 282 0.53 2.65 22.29
C THR A 282 1.61 1.60 22.00
N GLY A 283 2.05 1.49 20.75
CA GLY A 283 2.97 0.44 20.30
C GLY A 283 2.32 -0.94 20.15
N VAL A 284 1.00 -1.03 20.29
CA VAL A 284 0.26 -2.29 20.11
C VAL A 284 0.16 -2.65 18.64
N SER A 285 0.38 -3.93 18.33
CA SER A 285 0.33 -4.51 16.98
C SER A 285 -0.80 -5.52 16.84
N THR A 286 -1.97 -5.24 17.39
CA THR A 286 -3.13 -6.12 17.25
C THR A 286 -4.20 -5.39 16.45
N PRO A 287 -4.51 -5.85 15.22
CA PRO A 287 -5.53 -5.21 14.41
C PRO A 287 -6.90 -5.39 15.04
N ARG A 288 -7.73 -4.35 14.98
CA ARG A 288 -9.13 -4.37 15.48
C ARG A 288 -10.07 -5.05 14.49
N TYR A 289 -9.72 -5.03 13.21
CA TYR A 289 -10.49 -5.53 12.08
C TYR A 289 -9.63 -6.50 11.28
N LYS A 290 -10.25 -7.48 10.64
CA LYS A 290 -9.54 -8.42 9.75
C LYS A 290 -9.04 -7.70 8.50
N SER A 291 -9.86 -6.83 7.91
CA SER A 291 -9.45 -5.95 6.82
C SER A 291 -10.21 -4.63 6.83
N MET A 292 -9.62 -3.63 6.21
CA MET A 292 -10.12 -2.28 6.10
C MET A 292 -9.93 -1.78 4.67
N SER A 293 -11.02 -1.53 3.96
CA SER A 293 -10.98 -0.99 2.60
C SER A 293 -11.51 0.43 2.58
N VAL A 294 -10.85 1.31 1.85
CA VAL A 294 -11.21 2.72 1.72
C VAL A 294 -11.30 3.11 0.25
N MET A 295 -12.39 3.79 -0.12
CA MET A 295 -12.53 4.44 -1.42
C MET A 295 -12.39 5.96 -1.24
N ALA A 296 -11.46 6.56 -1.98
CA ALA A 296 -11.15 7.99 -1.96
C ALA A 296 -10.89 8.53 -3.37
N ASP A 297 -10.64 9.85 -3.49
CA ASP A 297 -10.27 10.47 -4.75
C ASP A 297 -8.85 10.09 -5.19
N ASP A 298 -7.94 9.95 -4.23
CA ASP A 298 -6.53 9.64 -4.45
C ASP A 298 -6.16 8.31 -3.78
N ALA A 299 -5.30 7.54 -4.45
CA ALA A 299 -4.86 6.25 -3.96
C ALA A 299 -3.94 6.38 -2.73
N ALA A 300 -3.10 7.41 -2.67
CA ALA A 300 -2.29 7.70 -1.49
C ALA A 300 -3.15 7.96 -0.24
N VAL A 301 -4.25 8.68 -0.39
CA VAL A 301 -5.20 8.94 0.70
C VAL A 301 -5.92 7.66 1.12
N ALA A 302 -6.40 6.87 0.15
CA ALA A 302 -7.06 5.60 0.43
C ALA A 302 -6.14 4.62 1.17
N ASP A 303 -4.89 4.48 0.73
CA ASP A 303 -3.85 3.63 1.31
C ASP A 303 -3.53 4.06 2.76
N ALA A 304 -3.21 5.34 2.99
CA ALA A 304 -2.94 5.85 4.33
C ALA A 304 -4.13 5.68 5.29
N LEU A 305 -5.36 5.92 4.82
CA LEU A 305 -6.55 5.81 5.66
C LEU A 305 -6.94 4.35 5.91
N SER A 306 -6.76 3.43 4.96
CA SER A 306 -6.97 2.00 5.22
C SER A 306 -6.03 1.49 6.31
N THR A 307 -4.77 1.96 6.30
CA THR A 307 -3.77 1.66 7.34
C THR A 307 -4.19 2.23 8.70
N ALA A 308 -4.52 3.53 8.78
CA ALA A 308 -4.92 4.18 10.02
C ALA A 308 -6.20 3.58 10.61
N PHE A 309 -7.22 3.37 9.77
CA PHE A 309 -8.51 2.85 10.20
C PHE A 309 -8.42 1.42 10.76
N SER A 310 -7.43 0.64 10.32
CA SER A 310 -7.21 -0.71 10.85
C SER A 310 -6.97 -0.76 12.36
N ILE A 311 -6.55 0.36 12.97
CA ILE A 311 -6.25 0.48 14.41
C ILE A 311 -7.14 1.47 15.14
N MET A 312 -7.98 2.25 14.44
CA MET A 312 -8.85 3.27 15.01
C MET A 312 -10.17 2.69 15.53
N ASP A 313 -10.80 3.40 16.47
CA ASP A 313 -12.14 3.07 16.94
C ASP A 313 -13.21 3.46 15.92
N LEU A 314 -14.26 2.64 15.81
CA LEU A 314 -15.33 2.82 14.82
C LEU A 314 -15.99 4.21 14.83
N PRO A 315 -16.28 4.86 15.98
CA PRO A 315 -16.83 6.22 15.99
C PRO A 315 -15.89 7.25 15.32
N LEU A 316 -14.56 7.12 15.53
CA LEU A 316 -13.58 8.01 14.91
C LEU A 316 -13.47 7.76 13.40
N ILE A 317 -13.52 6.50 12.98
CA ILE A 317 -13.56 6.14 11.54
C ILE A 317 -14.78 6.79 10.89
N ARG A 318 -15.98 6.67 11.49
CA ARG A 318 -17.20 7.30 10.97
C ARG A 318 -17.04 8.81 10.82
N SER A 319 -16.55 9.48 11.86
CA SER A 319 -16.33 10.93 11.84
C SER A 319 -15.40 11.38 10.72
N VAL A 320 -14.28 10.66 10.51
CA VAL A 320 -13.33 10.97 9.42
C VAL A 320 -13.97 10.66 8.06
N ALA A 321 -14.64 9.52 7.92
CA ALA A 321 -15.28 9.11 6.67
C ALA A 321 -16.36 10.13 6.23
N GLU A 322 -17.22 10.57 7.14
CA GLU A 322 -18.24 11.59 6.90
C GLU A 322 -17.61 12.92 6.50
N SER A 323 -16.58 13.39 7.25
CA SER A 323 -15.93 14.68 7.01
C SER A 323 -15.25 14.76 5.62
N ARG A 324 -14.82 13.62 5.09
CA ARG A 324 -14.10 13.50 3.81
C ARG A 324 -14.93 12.84 2.70
N ARG A 325 -16.20 12.49 2.96
CA ARG A 325 -17.12 11.82 2.02
C ARG A 325 -16.52 10.52 1.46
N LEU A 326 -15.89 9.74 2.35
CA LEU A 326 -15.30 8.46 2.01
C LEU A 326 -16.33 7.35 2.09
N LYS A 327 -16.10 6.29 1.32
CA LYS A 327 -16.73 4.99 1.56
C LYS A 327 -15.72 4.04 2.16
N VAL A 328 -16.12 3.35 3.23
CA VAL A 328 -15.26 2.47 3.99
C VAL A 328 -15.96 1.13 4.20
N TRP A 329 -15.27 0.05 3.95
CA TRP A 329 -15.73 -1.31 4.23
C TRP A 329 -14.76 -1.95 5.21
N LEU A 330 -15.30 -2.52 6.27
CA LEU A 330 -14.51 -3.17 7.30
C LEU A 330 -15.02 -4.60 7.55
N VAL A 331 -14.10 -5.56 7.55
CA VAL A 331 -14.38 -6.94 7.91
C VAL A 331 -14.07 -7.12 9.38
N MET A 332 -15.12 -7.44 10.14
CA MET A 332 -15.03 -7.66 11.58
C MET A 332 -14.33 -9.00 11.90
N PRO A 333 -13.89 -9.22 13.16
CA PRO A 333 -13.29 -10.50 13.57
C PRO A 333 -14.18 -11.72 13.32
N ASP A 334 -15.50 -11.56 13.29
CA ASP A 334 -16.51 -12.60 13.01
C ASP A 334 -16.87 -12.72 11.52
N ASN A 335 -16.12 -12.08 10.62
CA ASN A 335 -16.35 -11.99 9.18
C ASN A 335 -17.58 -11.15 8.76
N THR A 336 -18.22 -10.45 9.68
CA THR A 336 -19.28 -9.50 9.30
C THR A 336 -18.65 -8.34 8.50
N LEU A 337 -19.20 -8.07 7.31
CA LEU A 337 -18.83 -6.91 6.50
C LEU A 337 -19.73 -5.73 6.88
N ASN A 338 -19.11 -4.63 7.32
CA ASN A 338 -19.79 -3.37 7.59
C ASN A 338 -19.38 -2.31 6.55
N GLU A 339 -20.32 -1.44 6.19
CA GLU A 339 -20.11 -0.30 5.29
C GLU A 339 -20.39 1.01 6.00
N ILE A 340 -19.57 2.05 5.71
CA ILE A 340 -19.70 3.43 6.19
C ILE A 340 -19.60 4.36 4.97
N GLY A 341 -20.54 5.28 4.82
CA GLY A 341 -20.55 6.29 3.77
C GLY A 341 -21.55 6.09 2.66
#